data_16f591f190e333b4575961d452b52485
#
_entry.id   16f591f190e333b4575961d452b52485
#
_cell.length_a   1.000
_cell.length_b   1.000
_cell.length_c   1.000
_cell.angle_alpha   90.00
_cell.angle_beta   90.00
_cell.angle_gamma   90.00
#
_symmetry.space_group_name_H-M   'P 1'
#
loop_
_entity.id
_entity.type
_entity.pdbx_description
1 polymer ?
#
loop_
_entity_poly.entity_id
_entity_poly.type
_entity_poly.pdbx_seq_one_letter_code
_entity_poly.pdbx_strand_id
1 'polypeptide(L)'
;MKQITISDIKIDVISKDIKNIHLGVYPPTGRVRIAAPLKMNEDAIRLFAISKLGWIKRYRQNFAGQERIAPREYKQRESHYFRGRRYLLSIIEAQAPPKVVIRNKTYLDLVIRPGASTQKRHEIMTEWYRAELKKQIPAIIEKWEKILKVKVSGWQVKLMKTKWGSCNREKKRVWINLELAKKPERCLEYIIVHEMVHFLERHHKDTFLYYMDTYLPSWKKLKTELNKFPASHADWHY
;
A
#
# COMPACT_ATOMS: atom_id res chain seq x y z
N MET A 1 -2.55 1.03 -27.33
CA MET A 1 -1.95 0.09 -26.38
C MET A 1 -1.70 -1.20 -27.16
N LYS A 2 -0.46 -1.65 -27.24
CA LYS A 2 -0.06 -2.87 -27.94
C LYS A 2 0.07 -4.02 -26.94
N GLN A 3 -0.20 -5.25 -27.34
CA GLN A 3 0.00 -6.42 -26.49
C GLN A 3 1.01 -7.35 -27.14
N ILE A 4 1.99 -7.81 -26.35
CA ILE A 4 2.95 -8.84 -26.76
C ILE A 4 2.76 -10.08 -25.89
N THR A 5 3.08 -11.24 -26.41
CA THR A 5 3.04 -12.51 -25.68
C THR A 5 4.48 -13.05 -25.57
N ILE A 6 4.90 -13.37 -24.34
CA ILE A 6 6.18 -14.00 -24.04
C ILE A 6 5.88 -15.28 -23.27
N SER A 7 6.19 -16.43 -23.84
CA SER A 7 5.73 -17.75 -23.37
C SER A 7 4.18 -17.75 -23.25
N ASP A 8 3.65 -17.96 -22.06
CA ASP A 8 2.22 -17.99 -21.72
C ASP A 8 1.71 -16.63 -21.16
N ILE A 9 2.54 -15.59 -21.14
CA ILE A 9 2.24 -14.32 -20.47
C ILE A 9 1.92 -13.23 -21.47
N LYS A 10 0.70 -12.71 -21.41
CA LYS A 10 0.30 -11.51 -22.14
C LYS A 10 0.80 -10.26 -21.40
N ILE A 11 1.49 -9.38 -22.11
CA ILE A 11 2.11 -8.17 -21.60
C ILE A 11 1.58 -6.97 -22.37
N ASP A 12 0.95 -6.06 -21.66
CA ASP A 12 0.51 -4.78 -22.24
C ASP A 12 1.70 -3.83 -22.38
N VAL A 13 1.91 -3.33 -23.57
CA VAL A 13 2.97 -2.37 -23.86
C VAL A 13 2.38 -1.01 -24.15
N ILE A 14 2.89 0.01 -23.44
CA ILE A 14 2.51 1.41 -23.62
C ILE A 14 3.76 2.20 -23.91
N SER A 15 3.84 2.81 -25.07
CA SER A 15 4.89 3.76 -25.41
C SER A 15 4.59 5.10 -24.74
N LYS A 16 5.61 5.69 -24.11
CA LYS A 16 5.53 6.96 -23.39
C LYS A 16 6.78 7.78 -23.62
N ASP A 17 6.67 9.08 -23.46
CA ASP A 17 7.84 9.96 -23.41
C ASP A 17 8.54 9.83 -22.05
N ILE A 18 9.38 8.82 -21.93
CA ILE A 18 10.16 8.46 -20.74
C ILE A 18 11.55 8.02 -21.13
N LYS A 19 12.54 8.21 -20.25
CA LYS A 19 13.94 7.82 -20.51
C LYS A 19 14.18 6.31 -20.33
N ASN A 20 13.49 5.69 -19.36
CA ASN A 20 13.75 4.31 -18.98
C ASN A 20 12.51 3.44 -19.19
N ILE A 21 12.73 2.17 -19.52
CA ILE A 21 11.68 1.16 -19.57
C ILE A 21 11.26 0.78 -18.16
N HIS A 22 9.95 0.65 -17.92
CA HIS A 22 9.38 0.25 -16.65
C HIS A 22 8.50 -0.99 -16.83
N LEU A 23 8.72 -1.98 -15.97
CA LEU A 23 7.90 -3.19 -15.89
C LEU A 23 7.12 -3.22 -14.58
N GLY A 24 5.84 -3.55 -14.66
CA GLY A 24 4.98 -3.76 -13.51
C GLY A 24 4.14 -5.01 -13.63
N VAL A 25 4.00 -5.74 -12.53
CA VAL A 25 3.02 -6.82 -12.36
C VAL A 25 1.99 -6.34 -11.37
N TYR A 26 0.72 -6.35 -11.77
CA TYR A 26 -0.35 -5.67 -11.03
C TYR A 26 -1.33 -6.68 -10.44
N PRO A 27 -1.64 -6.55 -9.15
CA PRO A 27 -2.73 -7.30 -8.54
C PRO A 27 -4.10 -6.84 -9.11
N PRO A 28 -5.19 -7.62 -8.98
CA PRO A 28 -5.20 -8.95 -8.36
C PRO A 28 -4.83 -10.07 -9.34
N THR A 29 -4.89 -9.82 -10.65
CA THR A 29 -4.79 -10.85 -11.71
C THR A 29 -3.36 -11.20 -12.10
N GLY A 30 -2.36 -10.44 -11.62
CA GLY A 30 -0.99 -10.56 -12.10
C GLY A 30 -0.81 -10.01 -13.52
N ARG A 31 -1.66 -9.05 -13.94
CA ARG A 31 -1.55 -8.36 -15.22
C ARG A 31 -0.19 -7.72 -15.36
N VAL A 32 0.48 -7.97 -16.48
CA VAL A 32 1.82 -7.46 -16.74
C VAL A 32 1.74 -6.27 -17.68
N ARG A 33 2.43 -5.18 -17.34
CA ARG A 33 2.52 -4.00 -18.18
C ARG A 33 3.95 -3.51 -18.28
N ILE A 34 4.34 -3.13 -19.51
CA ILE A 34 5.58 -2.44 -19.78
C ILE A 34 5.26 -1.02 -20.27
N ALA A 35 5.84 -0.01 -19.64
CA ALA A 35 5.94 1.34 -20.20
C ALA A 35 7.33 1.50 -20.82
N ALA A 36 7.37 1.71 -22.12
CA ALA A 36 8.62 1.81 -22.89
C ALA A 36 8.78 3.23 -23.46
N PRO A 37 10.03 3.72 -23.60
CA PRO A 37 10.34 4.93 -24.34
C PRO A 37 9.81 4.89 -25.79
N LEU A 38 9.35 6.03 -26.31
CA LEU A 38 8.83 6.13 -27.68
C LEU A 38 9.80 5.61 -28.75
N LYS A 39 11.11 5.77 -28.51
CA LYS A 39 12.19 5.38 -29.46
C LYS A 39 12.58 3.91 -29.36
N MET A 40 12.04 3.16 -28.41
CA MET A 40 12.43 1.75 -28.21
C MET A 40 11.66 0.85 -29.18
N ASN A 41 12.40 0.02 -29.92
CA ASN A 41 11.80 -0.95 -30.84
C ASN A 41 11.20 -2.16 -30.10
N GLU A 42 10.37 -2.92 -30.80
CA GLU A 42 9.66 -4.06 -30.22
C GLU A 42 10.58 -5.16 -29.75
N ASP A 43 11.66 -5.45 -30.50
CA ASP A 43 12.59 -6.52 -30.17
C ASP A 43 13.33 -6.23 -28.86
N ALA A 44 13.75 -4.99 -28.64
CA ALA A 44 14.35 -4.58 -27.38
C ALA A 44 13.36 -4.72 -26.20
N ILE A 45 12.08 -4.41 -26.41
CA ILE A 45 11.03 -4.60 -25.39
C ILE A 45 10.83 -6.08 -25.10
N ARG A 46 10.83 -6.94 -26.14
CA ARG A 46 10.72 -8.41 -26.00
C ARG A 46 11.91 -8.99 -25.23
N LEU A 47 13.14 -8.63 -25.59
CA LEU A 47 14.36 -9.07 -24.91
C LEU A 47 14.35 -8.65 -23.43
N PHE A 48 13.95 -7.40 -23.14
CA PHE A 48 13.80 -6.95 -21.78
C PHE A 48 12.75 -7.76 -21.01
N ALA A 49 11.59 -8.04 -21.61
CA ALA A 49 10.56 -8.86 -20.98
C ALA A 49 11.03 -10.28 -20.70
N ILE A 50 11.77 -10.89 -21.63
CA ILE A 50 12.38 -12.23 -21.48
C ILE A 50 13.38 -12.23 -20.33
N SER A 51 14.26 -11.22 -20.24
CA SER A 51 15.24 -11.11 -19.14
C SER A 51 14.58 -10.99 -17.74
N LYS A 52 13.32 -10.56 -17.68
CA LYS A 52 12.52 -10.40 -16.45
C LYS A 52 11.49 -11.52 -16.23
N LEU A 53 11.46 -12.54 -17.07
CA LEU A 53 10.41 -13.57 -17.05
C LEU A 53 10.31 -14.30 -15.71
N GLY A 54 11.45 -14.67 -15.12
CA GLY A 54 11.50 -15.31 -13.80
C GLY A 54 10.94 -14.40 -12.69
N TRP A 55 11.25 -13.11 -12.76
CA TRP A 55 10.69 -12.12 -11.86
C TRP A 55 9.16 -11.98 -12.03
N ILE A 56 8.68 -11.89 -13.26
CA ILE A 56 7.25 -11.82 -13.59
C ILE A 56 6.50 -13.04 -13.05
N LYS A 57 6.99 -14.27 -13.33
CA LYS A 57 6.37 -15.53 -12.87
C LYS A 57 6.26 -15.57 -11.35
N ARG A 58 7.33 -15.23 -10.63
CA ARG A 58 7.34 -15.19 -9.16
C ARG A 58 6.29 -14.20 -8.60
N TYR A 59 6.18 -12.99 -9.16
CA TYR A 59 5.19 -12.01 -8.70
C TYR A 59 3.76 -12.42 -9.04
N ARG A 60 3.52 -13.01 -10.21
CA ARG A 60 2.20 -13.56 -10.58
C ARG A 60 1.78 -14.68 -9.62
N GLN A 61 2.71 -15.57 -9.28
CA GLN A 61 2.46 -16.66 -8.32
C GLN A 61 2.15 -16.12 -6.91
N ASN A 62 2.88 -15.09 -6.46
CA ASN A 62 2.59 -14.43 -5.20
C ASN A 62 1.17 -13.85 -5.17
N PHE A 63 0.72 -13.22 -6.27
CA PHE A 63 -0.66 -12.70 -6.34
C PHE A 63 -1.72 -13.81 -6.46
N ALA A 64 -1.41 -14.92 -7.12
CA ALA A 64 -2.33 -16.06 -7.21
C ALA A 64 -2.55 -16.75 -5.86
N GLY A 65 -1.52 -16.79 -5.01
CA GLY A 65 -1.58 -17.38 -3.67
C GLY A 65 -2.13 -16.43 -2.58
N GLN A 66 -2.40 -15.17 -2.89
CA GLN A 66 -2.99 -14.24 -1.92
C GLN A 66 -4.51 -14.46 -1.83
N GLU A 67 -5.01 -14.67 -0.61
CA GLU A 67 -6.46 -14.65 -0.37
C GLU A 67 -7.06 -13.33 -0.89
N ARG A 68 -8.02 -13.46 -1.78
CA ARG A 68 -8.74 -12.29 -2.32
C ARG A 68 -9.76 -11.83 -1.30
N ILE A 69 -9.56 -10.66 -0.74
CA ILE A 69 -10.62 -10.00 0.02
C ILE A 69 -11.66 -9.53 -1.00
N ALA A 70 -12.88 -10.08 -0.94
CA ALA A 70 -14.00 -9.61 -1.77
C ALA A 70 -14.22 -8.10 -1.61
N PRO A 71 -14.73 -7.40 -2.62
CA PRO A 71 -15.13 -6.00 -2.49
C PRO A 71 -15.97 -5.81 -1.22
N ARG A 72 -15.68 -4.74 -0.48
CA ARG A 72 -16.42 -4.45 0.76
C ARG A 72 -17.82 -3.99 0.42
N GLU A 73 -18.79 -4.65 1.02
CA GLU A 73 -20.20 -4.30 0.87
C GLU A 73 -20.71 -3.46 2.04
N TYR A 74 -19.90 -3.38 3.11
CA TYR A 74 -20.26 -2.67 4.35
C TYR A 74 -21.60 -3.13 4.91
N LYS A 75 -21.74 -4.46 5.00
CA LYS A 75 -22.89 -5.16 5.58
C LYS A 75 -22.72 -5.39 7.08
N GLN A 76 -23.83 -5.63 7.73
CA GLN A 76 -23.85 -6.08 9.14
C GLN A 76 -22.98 -7.34 9.32
N ARG A 77 -22.15 -7.37 10.34
CA ARG A 77 -21.19 -8.42 10.69
C ARG A 77 -20.08 -8.66 9.66
N GLU A 78 -19.88 -7.78 8.68
CA GLU A 78 -18.72 -7.86 7.79
C GLU A 78 -17.42 -7.66 8.58
N SER A 79 -16.41 -8.49 8.28
CA SER A 79 -15.10 -8.42 8.97
C SER A 79 -14.28 -7.23 8.49
N HIS A 80 -13.91 -6.34 9.38
CA HIS A 80 -12.99 -5.23 9.14
C HIS A 80 -11.76 -5.35 10.04
N TYR A 81 -10.62 -4.84 9.56
CA TYR A 81 -9.38 -4.86 10.33
C TYR A 81 -9.00 -3.44 10.74
N PHE A 82 -8.51 -3.31 11.96
CA PHE A 82 -7.90 -2.07 12.46
C PHE A 82 -6.77 -2.41 13.43
N ARG A 83 -5.61 -1.81 13.25
CA ARG A 83 -4.38 -2.08 14.02
C ARG A 83 -4.05 -3.58 14.12
N GLY A 84 -4.28 -4.32 13.04
CA GLY A 84 -4.04 -5.76 12.97
C GLY A 84 -5.10 -6.64 13.63
N ARG A 85 -6.11 -6.07 14.27
CA ARG A 85 -7.22 -6.81 14.89
C ARG A 85 -8.44 -6.85 13.98
N ARG A 86 -9.15 -7.97 14.00
CA ARG A 86 -10.42 -8.15 13.31
C ARG A 86 -11.56 -7.62 14.18
N TYR A 87 -12.45 -6.86 13.55
CA TYR A 87 -13.70 -6.35 14.11
C TYR A 87 -14.86 -6.74 13.21
N LEU A 88 -16.04 -6.91 13.80
CA LEU A 88 -17.28 -7.10 13.06
C LEU A 88 -17.97 -5.74 12.92
N LEU A 89 -18.32 -5.38 11.70
CA LEU A 89 -19.05 -4.15 11.43
C LEU A 89 -20.46 -4.21 12.02
N SER A 90 -20.82 -3.21 12.78
CA SER A 90 -22.18 -3.01 13.30
C SER A 90 -22.72 -1.71 12.69
N ILE A 91 -23.75 -1.81 11.88
CA ILE A 91 -24.38 -0.65 11.24
C ILE A 91 -25.48 -0.15 12.15
N ILE A 92 -25.41 1.12 12.53
CA ILE A 92 -26.37 1.80 13.38
C ILE A 92 -26.95 2.98 12.61
N GLU A 93 -28.23 2.89 12.25
CA GLU A 93 -28.92 3.99 11.61
C GLU A 93 -29.45 4.98 12.63
N ALA A 94 -29.05 6.23 12.51
CA ALA A 94 -29.46 7.31 13.42
C ALA A 94 -29.50 8.67 12.69
N GLN A 95 -30.36 9.57 13.14
CA GLN A 95 -30.41 10.97 12.68
C GLN A 95 -29.30 11.79 13.38
N ALA A 96 -28.05 11.35 13.22
CA ALA A 96 -26.87 11.95 13.86
C ALA A 96 -25.73 12.08 12.85
N PRO A 97 -24.71 12.91 13.12
CA PRO A 97 -23.51 12.96 12.30
C PRO A 97 -22.86 11.59 12.19
N PRO A 98 -22.44 11.17 10.96
CA PRO A 98 -21.79 9.89 10.76
C PRO A 98 -20.51 9.77 11.59
N LYS A 99 -20.32 8.63 12.24
CA LYS A 99 -19.10 8.33 13.01
C LYS A 99 -18.81 6.84 13.04
N VAL A 100 -17.55 6.50 13.35
CA VAL A 100 -17.11 5.12 13.57
C VAL A 100 -16.56 5.02 14.98
N VAL A 101 -17.00 4.00 15.72
CA VAL A 101 -16.61 3.79 17.12
C VAL A 101 -16.24 2.33 17.34
N ILE A 102 -15.14 2.08 18.05
CA ILE A 102 -14.78 0.73 18.47
C ILE A 102 -15.54 0.42 19.76
N ARG A 103 -16.33 -0.66 19.73
CA ARG A 103 -17.09 -1.14 20.90
C ARG A 103 -16.58 -2.54 21.31
N ASN A 104 -16.30 -2.66 22.62
CA ASN A 104 -15.95 -3.92 23.28
C ASN A 104 -14.80 -4.70 22.61
N LYS A 105 -13.88 -4.02 21.93
CA LYS A 105 -12.75 -4.64 21.19
C LYS A 105 -13.17 -5.69 20.14
N THR A 106 -14.46 -5.82 19.84
CA THR A 106 -15.04 -6.83 18.94
C THR A 106 -15.80 -6.18 17.79
N TYR A 107 -16.48 -5.08 18.04
CA TYR A 107 -17.33 -4.42 17.06
C TYR A 107 -16.78 -3.08 16.63
N LEU A 108 -17.04 -2.76 15.38
CA LEU A 108 -16.82 -1.45 14.76
C LEU A 108 -18.19 -0.90 14.40
N ASP A 109 -18.69 -0.01 15.26
CA ASP A 109 -20.00 0.59 15.07
C ASP A 109 -19.87 1.73 14.06
N LEU A 110 -20.53 1.56 12.92
CA LEU A 110 -20.66 2.55 11.86
C LEU A 110 -22.03 3.23 12.00
N VAL A 111 -22.05 4.40 12.60
CA VAL A 111 -23.25 5.24 12.73
C VAL A 111 -23.43 6.02 11.44
N ILE A 112 -24.60 5.85 10.80
CA ILE A 112 -24.94 6.47 9.52
C ILE A 112 -26.39 6.98 9.54
N ARG A 113 -26.72 7.87 8.62
CA ARG A 113 -28.12 8.23 8.38
C ARG A 113 -28.85 7.08 7.70
N PRO A 114 -30.16 6.88 7.97
CA PRO A 114 -30.97 5.88 7.28
C PRO A 114 -30.85 6.00 5.75
N GLY A 115 -30.77 4.85 5.05
CA GLY A 115 -30.66 4.81 3.60
C GLY A 115 -29.29 5.17 3.02
N ALA A 116 -28.25 5.32 3.84
CA ALA A 116 -26.90 5.62 3.35
C ALA A 116 -26.39 4.51 2.39
N SER A 117 -25.98 4.92 1.19
CA SER A 117 -25.44 3.99 0.16
C SER A 117 -24.16 3.31 0.63
N THR A 118 -23.83 2.17 -0.02
CA THR A 118 -22.54 1.46 0.18
C THR A 118 -21.36 2.39 -0.06
N GLN A 119 -21.42 3.24 -1.07
CA GLN A 119 -20.40 4.24 -1.36
C GLN A 119 -20.23 5.22 -0.20
N LYS A 120 -21.32 5.71 0.39
CA LYS A 120 -21.27 6.62 1.55
C LYS A 120 -20.67 5.94 2.79
N ARG A 121 -21.01 4.67 3.03
CA ARG A 121 -20.41 3.85 4.09
C ARG A 121 -18.91 3.70 3.88
N HIS A 122 -18.49 3.43 2.64
CA HIS A 122 -17.07 3.36 2.26
C HIS A 122 -16.32 4.66 2.56
N GLU A 123 -16.87 5.81 2.18
CA GLU A 123 -16.27 7.12 2.42
C GLU A 123 -16.07 7.39 3.92
N ILE A 124 -17.10 7.14 4.73
CA ILE A 124 -17.04 7.36 6.19
C ILE A 124 -15.96 6.47 6.81
N MET A 125 -15.91 5.19 6.45
CA MET A 125 -14.91 4.25 6.93
C MET A 125 -13.49 4.66 6.49
N THR A 126 -13.34 5.11 5.25
CA THR A 126 -12.06 5.56 4.68
C THR A 126 -11.53 6.79 5.43
N GLU A 127 -12.38 7.77 5.69
CA GLU A 127 -11.98 8.97 6.43
C GLU A 127 -11.69 8.66 7.90
N TRP A 128 -12.41 7.72 8.51
CA TRP A 128 -12.10 7.26 9.86
C TRP A 128 -10.71 6.59 9.91
N TYR A 129 -10.39 5.67 9.00
CA TYR A 129 -9.04 5.08 8.92
C TYR A 129 -7.95 6.15 8.73
N ARG A 130 -8.23 7.15 7.89
CA ARG A 130 -7.31 8.27 7.67
C ARG A 130 -7.10 9.09 8.94
N ALA A 131 -8.15 9.41 9.67
CA ALA A 131 -8.09 10.13 10.92
C ALA A 131 -7.29 9.36 11.98
N GLU A 132 -7.49 8.05 12.09
CA GLU A 132 -6.76 7.20 13.03
C GLU A 132 -5.26 7.12 12.72
N LEU A 133 -4.86 7.05 11.45
CA LEU A 133 -3.43 7.15 11.06
C LEU A 133 -2.86 8.52 11.39
N LYS A 134 -3.60 9.60 11.11
CA LYS A 134 -3.16 10.96 11.41
C LYS A 134 -2.89 11.19 12.90
N LYS A 135 -3.57 10.48 13.79
CA LYS A 135 -3.30 10.53 15.24
C LYS A 135 -1.98 9.85 15.62
N GLN A 136 -1.58 8.79 14.90
CA GLN A 136 -0.41 7.98 15.25
C GLN A 136 0.89 8.49 14.64
N ILE A 137 0.84 8.93 13.38
CA ILE A 137 2.02 9.28 12.58
C ILE A 137 2.92 10.34 13.24
N PRO A 138 2.39 11.44 13.82
CA PRO A 138 3.25 12.49 14.39
C PRO A 138 4.21 11.99 15.47
N ALA A 139 3.70 11.22 16.42
CA ALA A 139 4.52 10.69 17.52
C ALA A 139 5.61 9.73 17.01
N ILE A 140 5.31 8.92 16.00
CA ILE A 140 6.29 8.01 15.38
C ILE A 140 7.36 8.83 14.66
N ILE A 141 6.98 9.82 13.87
CA ILE A 141 7.93 10.68 13.15
C ILE A 141 8.83 11.42 14.15
N GLU A 142 8.27 12.04 15.17
CA GLU A 142 9.05 12.79 16.19
C GLU A 142 10.07 11.90 16.90
N LYS A 143 9.68 10.69 17.27
CA LYS A 143 10.58 9.69 17.84
C LYS A 143 11.78 9.43 16.91
N TRP A 144 11.49 9.16 15.65
CA TRP A 144 12.50 8.72 14.70
C TRP A 144 13.32 9.86 14.09
N GLU A 145 12.82 11.09 14.08
CA GLU A 145 13.64 12.27 13.77
C GLU A 145 14.83 12.41 14.71
N LYS A 146 14.59 12.17 16.01
CA LYS A 146 15.65 12.23 17.04
C LYS A 146 16.68 11.11 16.87
N ILE A 147 16.22 9.89 16.58
CA ILE A 147 17.07 8.70 16.43
C ILE A 147 17.92 8.78 15.15
N LEU A 148 17.28 9.08 14.02
CA LEU A 148 17.93 9.11 12.70
C LEU A 148 18.65 10.44 12.42
N LYS A 149 18.48 11.44 13.27
CA LYS A 149 19.01 12.80 13.12
C LYS A 149 18.61 13.43 11.77
N VAL A 150 17.37 13.19 11.35
CA VAL A 150 16.77 13.76 10.15
C VAL A 150 15.53 14.57 10.50
N LYS A 151 15.07 15.42 9.60
CA LYS A 151 13.85 16.21 9.79
C LYS A 151 12.85 15.91 8.67
N VAL A 152 11.59 15.68 9.02
CA VAL A 152 10.48 15.51 8.08
C VAL A 152 9.75 16.84 7.93
N SER A 153 9.79 17.43 6.74
CA SER A 153 9.11 18.73 6.47
C SER A 153 7.61 18.59 6.28
N GLY A 154 7.11 17.35 6.05
CA GLY A 154 5.70 17.11 5.91
C GLY A 154 5.39 15.65 5.56
N TRP A 155 4.18 15.26 5.87
CA TRP A 155 3.70 13.91 5.58
C TRP A 155 2.23 13.92 5.17
N GLN A 156 1.80 12.88 4.47
CA GLN A 156 0.40 12.71 4.04
C GLN A 156 0.00 11.24 4.02
N VAL A 157 -1.27 10.97 4.28
CA VAL A 157 -1.88 9.66 4.10
C VAL A 157 -2.57 9.61 2.74
N LYS A 158 -2.16 8.66 1.90
CA LYS A 158 -2.74 8.44 0.56
C LYS A 158 -3.15 6.98 0.40
N LEU A 159 -4.19 6.71 -0.35
CA LEU A 159 -4.46 5.37 -0.83
C LEU A 159 -3.49 5.07 -1.99
N MET A 160 -2.58 4.13 -1.78
CA MET A 160 -1.57 3.75 -2.76
C MET A 160 -1.77 2.30 -3.21
N LYS A 161 -1.67 2.07 -4.51
CA LYS A 161 -1.96 0.77 -5.11
C LYS A 161 -0.82 -0.25 -4.99
N THR A 162 0.45 0.20 -5.06
CA THR A 162 1.61 -0.68 -5.22
C THR A 162 2.68 -0.49 -4.15
N LYS A 163 2.50 0.45 -3.23
CA LYS A 163 3.51 0.81 -2.22
C LYS A 163 2.86 1.00 -0.85
N TRP A 164 3.58 0.65 0.19
CA TRP A 164 3.19 0.94 1.57
C TRP A 164 3.58 2.35 2.03
N GLY A 165 4.64 2.89 1.46
CA GLY A 165 5.12 4.24 1.67
C GLY A 165 5.82 4.78 0.44
N SER A 166 6.18 6.05 0.50
CA SER A 166 7.05 6.72 -0.47
C SER A 166 7.59 8.00 0.14
N CYS A 167 8.78 8.42 -0.26
CA CYS A 167 9.34 9.69 0.18
C CYS A 167 9.84 10.57 -0.98
N ASN A 168 9.93 11.87 -0.72
CA ASN A 168 10.70 12.80 -1.53
C ASN A 168 11.87 13.31 -0.66
N ARG A 169 13.09 12.96 -1.04
CA ARG A 169 14.30 13.30 -0.28
C ARG A 169 14.61 14.78 -0.25
N GLU A 170 14.46 15.45 -1.39
CA GLU A 170 14.76 16.88 -1.53
C GLU A 170 13.82 17.73 -0.67
N LYS A 171 12.50 17.42 -0.76
CA LYS A 171 11.47 18.12 0.01
C LYS A 171 11.27 17.55 1.41
N LYS A 172 12.01 16.52 1.83
CA LYS A 172 11.87 15.84 3.13
C LYS A 172 10.42 15.46 3.45
N ARG A 173 9.67 14.95 2.47
CA ARG A 173 8.26 14.57 2.63
C ARG A 173 8.06 13.07 2.57
N VAL A 174 7.11 12.58 3.37
CA VAL A 174 6.75 11.16 3.44
C VAL A 174 5.28 10.97 3.12
N TRP A 175 4.97 9.96 2.31
CA TRP A 175 3.60 9.49 2.04
C TRP A 175 3.40 8.11 2.62
N ILE A 176 2.31 7.93 3.34
CA ILE A 176 1.95 6.70 4.03
C ILE A 176 0.67 6.14 3.42
N ASN A 177 0.67 4.83 3.13
CA ASN A 177 -0.51 4.18 2.58
C ASN A 177 -1.61 4.05 3.63
N LEU A 178 -2.83 4.46 3.25
CA LEU A 178 -4.04 4.36 4.07
C LEU A 178 -4.29 2.94 4.60
N GLU A 179 -3.94 1.94 3.82
CA GLU A 179 -4.12 0.52 4.17
C GLU A 179 -3.33 0.09 5.42
N LEU A 180 -2.33 0.87 5.82
CA LEU A 180 -1.57 0.63 7.06
C LEU A 180 -2.43 0.82 8.31
N ALA A 181 -3.55 1.55 8.26
CA ALA A 181 -4.50 1.61 9.37
C ALA A 181 -5.06 0.23 9.76
N LYS A 182 -5.12 -0.69 8.80
CA LYS A 182 -5.64 -2.05 9.00
C LYS A 182 -4.57 -3.02 9.51
N LYS A 183 -3.30 -2.64 9.47
CA LYS A 183 -2.16 -3.47 9.84
C LYS A 183 -1.72 -3.21 11.29
N PRO A 184 -0.96 -4.13 11.92
CA PRO A 184 -0.38 -3.86 13.23
C PRO A 184 0.41 -2.55 13.26
N GLU A 185 0.36 -1.83 14.38
CA GLU A 185 1.04 -0.52 14.52
C GLU A 185 2.55 -0.59 14.24
N ARG A 186 3.20 -1.70 14.60
CA ARG A 186 4.60 -1.95 14.28
C ARG A 186 4.89 -1.96 12.77
N CYS A 187 3.92 -2.32 11.94
CA CYS A 187 4.05 -2.23 10.48
C CYS A 187 4.02 -0.78 10.00
N LEU A 188 3.19 0.07 10.61
CA LEU A 188 3.18 1.51 10.33
C LEU A 188 4.51 2.14 10.71
N GLU A 189 5.03 1.85 11.91
CA GLU A 189 6.34 2.33 12.36
C GLU A 189 7.45 1.88 11.40
N TYR A 190 7.47 0.60 11.02
CA TYR A 190 8.44 0.08 10.05
C TYR A 190 8.44 0.86 8.73
N ILE A 191 7.27 1.14 8.16
CA ILE A 191 7.20 1.88 6.89
C ILE A 191 7.64 3.33 7.06
N ILE A 192 7.27 4.00 8.15
CA ILE A 192 7.74 5.37 8.42
C ILE A 192 9.28 5.41 8.52
N VAL A 193 9.87 4.49 9.28
CA VAL A 193 11.33 4.39 9.42
C VAL A 193 11.99 4.12 8.07
N HIS A 194 11.46 3.18 7.29
CA HIS A 194 11.96 2.85 5.96
C HIS A 194 12.00 4.09 5.04
N GLU A 195 10.94 4.88 5.02
CA GLU A 195 10.87 6.09 4.21
C GLU A 195 11.77 7.22 4.75
N MET A 196 11.96 7.29 6.08
CA MET A 196 12.90 8.24 6.69
C MET A 196 14.36 7.87 6.47
N VAL A 197 14.70 6.58 6.46
CA VAL A 197 16.07 6.10 6.13
C VAL A 197 16.41 6.45 4.68
N HIS A 198 15.45 6.53 3.78
CA HIS A 198 15.70 7.04 2.44
C HIS A 198 16.17 8.50 2.39
N PHE A 199 15.99 9.28 3.44
CA PHE A 199 16.61 10.62 3.51
C PHE A 199 18.13 10.56 3.68
N LEU A 200 18.65 9.45 4.23
CA LEU A 200 20.07 9.17 4.39
C LEU A 200 20.64 8.44 3.16
N GLU A 201 19.95 7.39 2.69
CA GLU A 201 20.38 6.57 1.56
C GLU A 201 19.24 6.31 0.57
N ARG A 202 19.47 6.65 -0.69
CA ARG A 202 18.45 6.55 -1.76
C ARG A 202 18.12 5.11 -2.13
N HIS A 203 19.13 4.27 -2.20
CA HIS A 203 19.03 2.93 -2.77
C HIS A 203 19.06 1.88 -1.67
N HIS A 204 18.33 0.77 -1.85
CA HIS A 204 18.33 -0.36 -0.91
C HIS A 204 19.63 -1.19 -1.02
N LYS A 205 20.79 -0.53 -0.96
CA LYS A 205 22.12 -1.15 -0.94
C LYS A 205 22.60 -1.37 0.50
N ASP A 206 23.83 -1.79 0.64
CA ASP A 206 24.42 -2.17 1.93
C ASP A 206 24.31 -1.08 2.98
N THR A 207 24.53 0.20 2.61
CA THR A 207 24.36 1.34 3.51
C THR A 207 22.94 1.48 4.04
N PHE A 208 21.93 1.29 3.16
CA PHE A 208 20.52 1.30 3.57
C PHE A 208 20.21 0.14 4.53
N LEU A 209 20.69 -1.05 4.17
CA LEU A 209 20.52 -2.24 5.01
C LEU A 209 21.20 -2.07 6.36
N TYR A 210 22.39 -1.51 6.39
CA TYR A 210 23.11 -1.17 7.64
C TYR A 210 22.27 -0.24 8.53
N TYR A 211 21.71 0.84 7.99
CA TYR A 211 20.83 1.72 8.77
C TYR A 211 19.60 0.98 9.29
N MET A 212 18.95 0.18 8.46
CA MET A 212 17.78 -0.59 8.88
C MET A 212 18.12 -1.63 9.95
N ASP A 213 19.22 -2.37 9.80
CA ASP A 213 19.67 -3.37 10.77
C ASP A 213 20.13 -2.70 12.10
N THR A 214 20.69 -1.49 12.04
CA THR A 214 21.12 -0.72 13.23
C THR A 214 19.95 -0.12 13.98
N TYR A 215 19.06 0.57 13.29
CA TYR A 215 18.00 1.35 13.93
C TYR A 215 16.72 0.58 14.19
N LEU A 216 16.38 -0.40 13.34
CA LEU A 216 15.19 -1.23 13.48
C LEU A 216 15.50 -2.71 13.18
N PRO A 217 16.26 -3.42 14.04
CA PRO A 217 16.75 -4.79 13.77
C PRO A 217 15.64 -5.79 13.39
N SER A 218 14.41 -5.53 13.85
CA SER A 218 13.23 -6.39 13.54
C SER A 218 12.63 -6.17 12.16
N TRP A 219 13.16 -5.23 11.35
CA TRP A 219 12.52 -4.82 10.09
C TRP A 219 12.27 -5.96 9.09
N LYS A 220 13.14 -6.98 9.04
CA LYS A 220 12.98 -8.15 8.16
C LYS A 220 11.74 -8.96 8.54
N LYS A 221 11.50 -9.13 9.86
CA LYS A 221 10.28 -9.78 10.38
C LYS A 221 9.04 -8.96 10.06
N LEU A 222 9.10 -7.64 10.26
CA LEU A 222 8.00 -6.71 9.99
C LEU A 222 7.65 -6.65 8.50
N LYS A 223 8.65 -6.66 7.63
CA LYS A 223 8.47 -6.77 6.17
C LYS A 223 7.75 -8.07 5.80
N THR A 224 8.17 -9.20 6.38
CA THR A 224 7.54 -10.49 6.12
C THR A 224 6.11 -10.52 6.64
N GLU A 225 5.87 -9.99 7.83
CA GLU A 225 4.53 -9.86 8.41
C GLU A 225 3.62 -9.00 7.55
N LEU A 226 4.08 -7.81 7.14
CA LEU A 226 3.32 -6.89 6.30
C LEU A 226 2.92 -7.54 4.96
N ASN A 227 3.82 -8.33 4.36
CA ASN A 227 3.58 -9.01 3.09
C ASN A 227 2.62 -10.21 3.20
N LYS A 228 2.40 -10.77 4.40
CA LYS A 228 1.39 -11.83 4.62
C LYS A 228 -0.04 -11.30 4.61
N PHE A 229 -0.23 -10.03 4.90
CA PHE A 229 -1.56 -9.47 4.84
C PHE A 229 -1.98 -9.28 3.39
N PRO A 230 -3.19 -9.72 3.01
CA PRO A 230 -3.69 -9.45 1.67
C PRO A 230 -3.67 -7.94 1.41
N ALA A 231 -3.13 -7.57 0.26
CA ALA A 231 -3.30 -6.21 -0.22
C ALA A 231 -4.81 -6.00 -0.40
N SER A 232 -5.37 -5.00 0.27
CA SER A 232 -6.79 -4.72 0.13
C SER A 232 -7.09 -4.38 -1.32
N HIS A 233 -8.26 -4.82 -1.78
CA HIS A 233 -8.80 -4.34 -3.03
C HIS A 233 -9.15 -2.84 -2.89
N ALA A 234 -8.21 -1.98 -3.17
CA ALA A 234 -8.56 -0.70 -3.75
C ALA A 234 -9.01 -1.01 -5.18
N ASP A 235 -10.19 -0.53 -5.57
CA ASP A 235 -10.71 -0.71 -6.92
C ASP A 235 -9.64 -0.37 -7.95
N TRP A 236 -9.13 -1.41 -8.62
CA TRP A 236 -8.10 -1.29 -9.63
C TRP A 236 -8.80 -1.05 -10.97
N HIS A 237 -9.50 0.07 -11.09
CA HIS A 237 -9.98 0.55 -12.38
C HIS A 237 -8.80 1.11 -13.16
N TYR A 238 -8.42 0.40 -14.22
CA TYR A 238 -7.44 0.83 -15.22
C TYR A 238 -8.11 0.95 -16.57
#